data_cf39ccecdbf244d009a0645db1b008d4
#
_entry.id   cf39ccecdbf244d009a0645db1b008d4
#
_cell.length_a   1.000
_cell.length_b   1.000
_cell.length_c   1.000
_cell.angle_alpha   90.00
_cell.angle_beta   90.00
_cell.angle_gamma   90.00
#
_symmetry.space_group_name_H-M   'P 1'
#
loop_
_entity.id
_entity.type
_entity.pdbx_description
1 polymer ?
#
loop_
_entity_poly.entity_id
_entity_poly.type
_entity_poly.pdbx_seq_one_letter_code
_entity_poly.pdbx_strand_id
1 'polypeptide(L)'
;MVSWVATNAVAQTSKSLTVLLDPGHTLASPGALGARAIREVTYNNIFVSELSEKLKSAGHKVVLTRLPDEEITLDKRAEIANASGADLFLSIHHDSAQTIYLEQFTVNENPAWRSKLPIRGYSIFVSSFNSLYENSIAFARAIAVRLKKLGRDPTLHHAEKIAGENRELLDSKLGLYRFDELLVLRKTKIPAILLEVGVIVDEQDEAYVATKTNRAAMIDAIVKALDDN
;
A
#
# COMPACT_ATOMS: atom_id res chain seq x y z
N MET A 1 55.08 10.88 11.21
CA MET A 1 53.84 11.43 11.81
C MET A 1 52.73 11.22 10.78
N VAL A 2 51.82 10.29 11.01
CA VAL A 2 50.67 10.01 10.13
C VAL A 2 49.48 10.74 10.72
N SER A 3 49.04 11.79 10.02
CA SER A 3 47.86 12.58 10.42
C SER A 3 46.59 11.81 10.04
N TRP A 4 45.81 11.40 11.03
CA TRP A 4 44.47 10.86 10.86
C TRP A 4 43.51 12.04 10.66
N VAL A 5 42.97 12.17 9.46
CA VAL A 5 41.84 13.08 9.20
C VAL A 5 40.56 12.31 9.56
N ALA A 6 39.97 12.66 10.69
CA ALA A 6 38.64 12.17 11.06
C ALA A 6 37.59 12.83 10.14
N THR A 7 37.05 12.09 9.21
CA THR A 7 35.87 12.50 8.44
C THR A 7 34.65 12.41 9.36
N ASN A 8 34.20 13.55 9.85
CA ASN A 8 32.87 13.66 10.49
C ASN A 8 31.78 13.40 9.44
N ALA A 9 31.27 12.19 9.42
CA ALA A 9 30.01 11.92 8.71
C ALA A 9 28.91 12.67 9.45
N VAL A 10 28.45 13.78 8.89
CA VAL A 10 27.22 14.45 9.34
C VAL A 10 26.10 13.47 9.05
N ALA A 11 25.53 12.89 10.10
CA ALA A 11 24.32 12.11 10.00
C ALA A 11 23.23 13.05 9.43
N GLN A 12 22.78 12.77 8.21
CA GLN A 12 21.66 13.48 7.62
C GLN A 12 20.43 13.11 8.46
N THR A 13 19.96 14.04 9.28
CA THR A 13 18.75 13.85 10.05
C THR A 13 17.58 13.81 9.06
N SER A 14 17.02 12.62 8.83
CA SER A 14 15.79 12.49 8.05
C SER A 14 14.69 13.34 8.70
N LYS A 15 13.94 14.04 7.89
CA LYS A 15 12.80 14.85 8.36
C LYS A 15 11.73 13.92 8.93
N SER A 16 11.35 14.12 10.20
CA SER A 16 10.23 13.38 10.79
C SER A 16 8.91 13.78 10.11
N LEU A 17 8.23 12.80 9.51
CA LEU A 17 6.92 12.98 8.89
C LEU A 17 5.81 12.55 9.84
N THR A 18 4.62 13.13 9.68
CA THR A 18 3.37 12.60 10.21
C THR A 18 2.68 11.80 9.12
N VAL A 19 2.60 10.49 9.26
CA VAL A 19 1.97 9.58 8.30
C VAL A 19 0.61 9.15 8.82
N LEU A 20 -0.44 9.43 8.05
CA LEU A 20 -1.77 8.89 8.32
C LEU A 20 -1.91 7.56 7.58
N LEU A 21 -1.96 6.47 8.33
CA LEU A 21 -2.20 5.13 7.80
C LEU A 21 -3.69 4.82 7.78
N ASP A 22 -4.14 4.32 6.65
CA ASP A 22 -5.52 3.92 6.43
C ASP A 22 -5.58 2.42 6.13
N PRO A 23 -5.91 1.55 7.12
CA PRO A 23 -6.16 0.15 6.81
C PRO A 23 -7.44 0.01 5.99
N GLY A 24 -7.30 -0.42 4.74
CA GLY A 24 -8.43 -0.60 3.82
C GLY A 24 -9.50 -1.53 4.38
N HIS A 25 -10.74 -1.36 3.91
CA HIS A 25 -11.88 -2.16 4.33
C HIS A 25 -12.26 -2.03 5.82
N THR A 26 -13.26 -2.82 6.24
CA THR A 26 -13.73 -2.98 7.63
C THR A 26 -14.24 -4.40 7.81
N LEU A 27 -14.61 -4.81 9.02
CA LEU A 27 -15.15 -6.16 9.25
C LEU A 27 -16.50 -6.38 8.55
N ALA A 28 -17.33 -5.33 8.46
CA ALA A 28 -18.62 -5.38 7.73
C ALA A 28 -18.44 -5.37 6.19
N SER A 29 -17.34 -4.81 5.70
CA SER A 29 -16.99 -4.76 4.27
C SER A 29 -15.56 -5.27 4.07
N PRO A 30 -15.33 -6.58 4.20
CA PRO A 30 -13.99 -7.15 4.44
C PRO A 30 -13.08 -7.25 3.22
N GLY A 31 -13.49 -6.74 2.05
CA GLY A 31 -12.72 -6.81 0.82
C GLY A 31 -12.68 -8.19 0.19
N ALA A 32 -11.66 -8.44 -0.59
CA ALA A 32 -11.46 -9.68 -1.31
C ALA A 32 -11.30 -10.90 -0.37
N LEU A 33 -11.62 -12.07 -0.89
CA LEU A 33 -11.34 -13.35 -0.26
C LEU A 33 -10.17 -14.00 -0.99
N GLY A 34 -9.05 -14.16 -0.29
CA GLY A 34 -7.82 -14.70 -0.85
C GLY A 34 -7.84 -16.22 -1.08
N ALA A 35 -6.76 -16.70 -1.67
CA ALA A 35 -6.57 -18.11 -1.98
C ALA A 35 -6.41 -19.01 -0.74
N ARG A 36 -6.16 -18.44 0.42
CA ARG A 36 -6.08 -19.15 1.71
C ARG A 36 -7.34 -19.01 2.55
N ALA A 37 -8.46 -18.60 1.94
CA ALA A 37 -9.75 -18.30 2.61
C ALA A 37 -9.62 -17.21 3.70
N ILE A 38 -8.69 -16.28 3.55
CA ILE A 38 -8.47 -15.14 4.45
C ILE A 38 -8.97 -13.86 3.77
N ARG A 39 -9.70 -13.03 4.51
CA ARG A 39 -10.21 -11.75 4.01
C ARG A 39 -9.12 -10.68 3.95
N GLU A 40 -9.21 -9.83 2.95
CA GLU A 40 -8.30 -8.71 2.71
C GLU A 40 -8.10 -7.82 3.93
N VAL A 41 -9.19 -7.47 4.64
CA VAL A 41 -9.13 -6.64 5.86
C VAL A 41 -8.16 -7.20 6.92
N THR A 42 -7.99 -8.52 6.98
CA THR A 42 -7.05 -9.16 7.91
C THR A 42 -5.61 -8.84 7.54
N TYR A 43 -5.27 -8.95 6.26
CA TYR A 43 -3.94 -8.59 5.75
C TYR A 43 -3.65 -7.11 5.93
N ASN A 44 -4.64 -6.24 5.60
CA ASN A 44 -4.52 -4.79 5.76
C ASN A 44 -4.24 -4.40 7.21
N ASN A 45 -4.99 -4.95 8.15
CA ASN A 45 -4.81 -4.68 9.58
C ASN A 45 -3.43 -5.12 10.09
N ILE A 46 -2.97 -6.32 9.70
CA ILE A 46 -1.64 -6.83 10.09
C ILE A 46 -0.54 -5.93 9.53
N PHE A 47 -0.60 -5.62 8.24
CA PHE A 47 0.42 -4.81 7.58
C PHE A 47 0.49 -3.40 8.17
N VAL A 48 -0.65 -2.75 8.38
CA VAL A 48 -0.72 -1.40 8.98
C VAL A 48 -0.19 -1.41 10.41
N SER A 49 -0.49 -2.42 11.21
CA SER A 49 0.03 -2.54 12.58
C SER A 49 1.56 -2.62 12.58
N GLU A 50 2.14 -3.53 11.78
CA GLU A 50 3.59 -3.70 11.66
C GLU A 50 4.28 -2.45 11.08
N LEU A 51 3.68 -1.80 10.07
CA LEU A 51 4.17 -0.55 9.48
C LEU A 51 4.12 0.61 10.46
N SER A 52 3.05 0.74 11.25
CA SER A 52 2.91 1.77 12.28
C SER A 52 4.02 1.68 13.33
N GLU A 53 4.32 0.49 13.82
CA GLU A 53 5.39 0.27 14.78
C GLU A 53 6.76 0.64 14.19
N LYS A 54 7.01 0.24 12.95
CA LYS A 54 8.27 0.52 12.27
C LYS A 54 8.47 2.00 12.00
N LEU A 55 7.44 2.72 11.53
CA LEU A 55 7.48 4.16 11.32
C LEU A 55 7.76 4.92 12.62
N LYS A 56 7.07 4.56 13.71
CA LYS A 56 7.33 5.15 15.03
C LYS A 56 8.76 4.91 15.51
N SER A 57 9.29 3.69 15.29
CA SER A 57 10.67 3.33 15.62
C SER A 57 11.69 4.10 14.79
N ALA A 58 11.35 4.51 13.57
CA ALA A 58 12.16 5.36 12.71
C ALA A 58 12.04 6.87 13.04
N GLY A 59 11.20 7.26 14.01
CA GLY A 59 11.04 8.65 14.44
C GLY A 59 9.92 9.41 13.74
N HIS A 60 9.08 8.74 12.94
CA HIS A 60 7.89 9.34 12.34
C HIS A 60 6.72 9.35 13.34
N LYS A 61 5.77 10.27 13.13
CA LYS A 61 4.47 10.25 13.82
C LYS A 61 3.48 9.45 12.98
N VAL A 62 2.64 8.66 13.64
CA VAL A 62 1.62 7.86 12.97
C VAL A 62 0.25 8.17 13.55
N VAL A 63 -0.70 8.42 12.67
CA VAL A 63 -2.13 8.52 12.94
C VAL A 63 -2.83 7.39 12.17
N LEU A 64 -3.92 6.86 12.68
CA LEU A 64 -4.74 5.85 12.01
C LEU A 64 -6.11 6.44 11.67
N THR A 65 -6.68 6.04 10.54
CA THR A 65 -8.08 6.39 10.21
C THR A 65 -9.08 5.61 11.05
N ARG A 66 -8.73 4.38 11.43
CA ARG A 66 -9.53 3.47 12.28
C ARG A 66 -8.65 2.46 13.02
N LEU A 67 -9.17 1.91 14.09
CA LEU A 67 -8.66 0.69 14.72
C LEU A 67 -9.17 -0.57 13.98
N PRO A 68 -8.57 -1.75 14.20
CA PRO A 68 -8.89 -2.98 13.44
C PRO A 68 -10.36 -3.40 13.46
N ASP A 69 -11.08 -3.16 14.54
CA ASP A 69 -12.47 -3.53 14.79
C ASP A 69 -13.46 -2.36 14.62
N GLU A 70 -12.98 -1.19 14.23
CA GLU A 70 -13.85 -0.02 14.00
C GLU A 70 -14.41 0.00 12.58
N GLU A 71 -15.71 0.32 12.50
CA GLU A 71 -16.41 0.57 11.25
C GLU A 71 -16.29 2.05 10.85
N ILE A 72 -15.96 2.32 9.59
CA ILE A 72 -15.76 3.67 9.08
C ILE A 72 -16.18 3.75 7.61
N THR A 73 -16.79 4.87 7.22
CA THR A 73 -17.16 5.16 5.84
C THR A 73 -15.96 5.73 5.05
N LEU A 74 -16.01 5.64 3.72
CA LEU A 74 -14.99 6.24 2.85
C LEU A 74 -14.90 7.76 3.04
N ASP A 75 -16.05 8.43 3.22
CA ASP A 75 -16.09 9.88 3.47
C ASP A 75 -15.41 10.23 4.80
N LYS A 76 -15.66 9.44 5.84
CA LYS A 76 -15.05 9.66 7.15
C LYS A 76 -13.53 9.49 7.13
N ARG A 77 -13.00 8.57 6.33
CA ARG A 77 -11.54 8.42 6.10
C ARG A 77 -10.93 9.70 5.54
N ALA A 78 -11.57 10.30 4.52
CA ALA A 78 -11.12 11.54 3.91
C ALA A 78 -11.26 12.75 4.88
N GLU A 79 -12.33 12.80 5.69
CA GLU A 79 -12.49 13.83 6.73
C GLU A 79 -11.36 13.77 7.76
N ILE A 80 -11.04 12.57 8.28
CA ILE A 80 -9.93 12.37 9.22
C ILE A 80 -8.61 12.78 8.56
N ALA A 81 -8.37 12.40 7.30
CA ALA A 81 -7.18 12.79 6.57
C ALA A 81 -7.04 14.33 6.51
N ASN A 82 -8.13 15.02 6.16
CA ASN A 82 -8.13 16.46 6.00
C ASN A 82 -7.99 17.23 7.33
N ALA A 83 -8.34 16.60 8.45
CA ALA A 83 -8.20 17.17 9.79
C ALA A 83 -6.90 16.80 10.50
N SER A 84 -6.15 15.80 9.99
CA SER A 84 -5.00 15.21 10.68
C SER A 84 -3.75 16.09 10.71
N GLY A 85 -3.58 16.99 9.74
CA GLY A 85 -2.34 17.73 9.52
C GLY A 85 -1.16 16.81 9.13
N ALA A 86 -1.44 15.60 8.61
CA ALA A 86 -0.40 14.67 8.20
C ALA A 86 0.28 15.12 6.88
N ASP A 87 1.53 14.70 6.71
CA ASP A 87 2.32 14.96 5.51
C ASP A 87 1.98 13.98 4.38
N LEU A 88 1.45 12.80 4.72
CA LEU A 88 1.05 11.75 3.78
C LEU A 88 -0.14 10.95 4.32
N PHE A 89 -1.14 10.74 3.47
CA PHE A 89 -2.16 9.70 3.61
C PHE A 89 -1.73 8.45 2.83
N LEU A 90 -1.56 7.33 3.52
CA LEU A 90 -1.18 6.06 2.94
C LEU A 90 -2.26 4.99 3.24
N SER A 91 -3.08 4.70 2.25
CA SER A 91 -4.06 3.61 2.32
C SER A 91 -3.42 2.28 1.94
N ILE A 92 -3.62 1.26 2.75
CA ILE A 92 -3.04 -0.08 2.58
C ILE A 92 -4.15 -1.07 2.26
N HIS A 93 -3.97 -1.74 1.13
CA HIS A 93 -4.85 -2.75 0.59
C HIS A 93 -4.07 -4.00 0.15
N HIS A 94 -4.80 -5.09 -0.08
CA HIS A 94 -4.31 -6.31 -0.73
C HIS A 94 -5.31 -6.70 -1.82
N ASP A 95 -4.81 -6.72 -3.04
CA ASP A 95 -5.57 -6.75 -4.26
C ASP A 95 -6.24 -8.10 -4.56
N SER A 96 -7.15 -8.04 -5.49
CA SER A 96 -7.80 -9.18 -6.14
C SER A 96 -7.54 -9.10 -7.65
N ALA A 97 -8.28 -9.90 -8.42
CA ALA A 97 -8.32 -9.84 -9.87
C ALA A 97 -9.77 -9.87 -10.36
N GLN A 98 -10.00 -9.52 -11.62
CA GLN A 98 -11.31 -9.60 -12.23
C GLN A 98 -11.85 -11.02 -12.23
N THR A 99 -13.17 -11.16 -12.04
CA THR A 99 -13.85 -12.45 -11.91
C THR A 99 -13.62 -13.41 -13.06
N ILE A 100 -13.33 -12.90 -14.27
CA ILE A 100 -12.97 -13.73 -15.44
C ILE A 100 -11.69 -14.55 -15.23
N TYR A 101 -10.80 -14.07 -14.37
CA TYR A 101 -9.54 -14.73 -14.02
C TYR A 101 -9.66 -15.64 -12.80
N LEU A 102 -10.77 -15.58 -12.08
CA LEU A 102 -10.94 -16.31 -10.84
C LEU A 102 -11.61 -17.67 -11.04
N GLU A 103 -11.26 -18.60 -10.20
CA GLU A 103 -12.00 -19.84 -9.96
C GLU A 103 -12.23 -20.01 -8.46
N GLN A 104 -13.40 -20.55 -8.13
CA GLN A 104 -13.72 -20.89 -6.76
C GLN A 104 -13.16 -22.29 -6.43
N PHE A 105 -12.62 -22.42 -5.24
CA PHE A 105 -12.19 -23.72 -4.71
C PHE A 105 -12.38 -23.75 -3.19
N THR A 106 -11.95 -24.80 -2.53
CA THR A 106 -12.16 -24.98 -1.08
C THR A 106 -10.82 -25.21 -0.39
N VAL A 107 -10.60 -24.48 0.71
CA VAL A 107 -9.44 -24.64 1.59
C VAL A 107 -9.95 -24.98 2.99
N ASN A 108 -9.61 -26.18 3.50
CA ASN A 108 -10.07 -26.66 4.80
C ASN A 108 -11.59 -26.49 4.98
N GLU A 109 -12.37 -26.91 3.98
CA GLU A 109 -13.84 -26.83 3.93
C GLU A 109 -14.40 -25.40 3.78
N ASN A 110 -13.57 -24.37 3.73
CA ASN A 110 -13.98 -22.99 3.53
C ASN A 110 -13.86 -22.59 2.05
N PRO A 111 -14.84 -21.85 1.49
CA PRO A 111 -14.72 -21.32 0.14
C PRO A 111 -13.56 -20.32 0.05
N ALA A 112 -12.86 -20.37 -1.08
CA ALA A 112 -11.75 -19.48 -1.41
C ALA A 112 -11.78 -19.14 -2.91
N TRP A 113 -11.05 -18.13 -3.31
CA TRP A 113 -10.89 -17.74 -4.70
C TRP A 113 -9.42 -17.73 -5.08
N ARG A 114 -9.08 -18.28 -6.23
CA ARG A 114 -7.73 -18.17 -6.78
C ARG A 114 -7.74 -17.72 -8.23
N SER A 115 -6.66 -17.07 -8.62
CA SER A 115 -6.44 -16.70 -10.01
C SER A 115 -5.99 -17.90 -10.84
N LYS A 116 -6.58 -18.07 -12.01
CA LYS A 116 -6.17 -19.06 -13.03
C LYS A 116 -4.87 -18.68 -13.73
N LEU A 117 -4.47 -17.42 -13.64
CA LEU A 117 -3.27 -16.85 -14.25
C LEU A 117 -2.36 -16.26 -13.17
N PRO A 118 -1.05 -16.19 -13.40
CA PRO A 118 -0.14 -15.52 -12.47
C PRO A 118 -0.36 -14.00 -12.51
N ILE A 119 -1.14 -13.49 -11.56
CA ILE A 119 -1.37 -12.04 -11.36
C ILE A 119 -0.74 -11.68 -10.01
N ARG A 120 0.44 -11.07 -10.04
CA ARG A 120 1.30 -10.89 -8.87
C ARG A 120 1.95 -9.52 -8.86
N GLY A 121 2.24 -9.04 -7.67
CA GLY A 121 2.97 -7.81 -7.49
C GLY A 121 2.16 -6.75 -6.78
N TYR A 122 2.80 -5.61 -6.58
CA TYR A 122 2.15 -4.44 -6.01
C TYR A 122 1.61 -3.52 -7.09
N SER A 123 0.68 -2.64 -6.73
CA SER A 123 0.30 -1.47 -7.51
C SER A 123 0.09 -0.26 -6.61
N ILE A 124 0.33 0.95 -7.14
CA ILE A 124 0.13 2.18 -6.39
C ILE A 124 -0.77 3.11 -7.18
N PHE A 125 -1.81 3.59 -6.51
CA PHE A 125 -2.80 4.48 -7.10
C PHE A 125 -2.70 5.89 -6.55
N VAL A 126 -2.89 6.86 -7.44
CA VAL A 126 -3.03 8.29 -7.15
C VAL A 126 -4.27 8.83 -7.86
N SER A 127 -4.79 9.98 -7.42
CA SER A 127 -5.91 10.65 -8.09
C SER A 127 -5.50 12.05 -8.54
N SER A 128 -5.75 12.38 -9.80
CA SER A 128 -5.50 13.72 -10.34
C SER A 128 -6.45 14.79 -9.76
N PHE A 129 -7.52 14.37 -9.10
CA PHE A 129 -8.42 15.27 -8.36
C PHE A 129 -7.92 15.61 -6.95
N ASN A 130 -6.84 14.97 -6.48
CA ASN A 130 -6.18 15.40 -5.27
C ASN A 130 -5.42 16.71 -5.53
N SER A 131 -5.63 17.73 -4.70
CA SER A 131 -4.99 19.05 -4.87
C SER A 131 -3.46 19.02 -4.75
N LEU A 132 -2.88 17.95 -4.16
CA LEU A 132 -1.46 17.72 -4.02
C LEU A 132 -1.01 16.49 -4.85
N TYR A 133 -1.53 16.38 -6.06
CA TYR A 133 -1.28 15.27 -6.98
C TYR A 133 0.20 15.00 -7.23
N GLU A 134 0.99 16.05 -7.52
CA GLU A 134 2.43 15.90 -7.78
C GLU A 134 3.19 15.41 -6.55
N ASN A 135 2.80 15.85 -5.35
CA ASN A 135 3.37 15.34 -4.11
C ASN A 135 2.98 13.87 -3.89
N SER A 136 1.73 13.50 -4.23
CA SER A 136 1.28 12.10 -4.17
C SER A 136 2.10 11.21 -5.11
N ILE A 137 2.36 11.67 -6.35
CA ILE A 137 3.23 10.97 -7.31
C ILE A 137 4.66 10.85 -6.77
N ALA A 138 5.22 11.88 -6.12
CA ALA A 138 6.56 11.84 -5.56
C ALA A 138 6.67 10.74 -4.49
N PHE A 139 5.76 10.68 -3.52
CA PHE A 139 5.71 9.62 -2.52
C PHE A 139 5.49 8.23 -3.15
N ALA A 140 4.57 8.12 -4.11
CA ALA A 140 4.31 6.87 -4.82
C ALA A 140 5.56 6.33 -5.53
N ARG A 141 6.30 7.20 -6.24
CA ARG A 141 7.56 6.85 -6.90
C ARG A 141 8.63 6.42 -5.91
N ALA A 142 8.81 7.15 -4.81
CA ALA A 142 9.81 6.82 -3.80
C ALA A 142 9.58 5.41 -3.22
N ILE A 143 8.33 5.10 -2.86
CA ILE A 143 7.94 3.77 -2.36
C ILE A 143 8.15 2.69 -3.44
N ALA A 144 7.66 2.91 -4.66
CA ALA A 144 7.78 1.95 -5.76
C ALA A 144 9.23 1.62 -6.10
N VAL A 145 10.12 2.63 -6.14
CA VAL A 145 11.57 2.43 -6.36
C VAL A 145 12.18 1.54 -5.28
N ARG A 146 11.79 1.70 -4.02
CA ARG A 146 12.29 0.88 -2.92
C ARG A 146 11.75 -0.55 -2.97
N LEU A 147 10.46 -0.74 -3.28
CA LEU A 147 9.87 -2.07 -3.49
C LEU A 147 10.53 -2.78 -4.68
N LYS A 148 10.77 -2.07 -5.77
CA LYS A 148 11.46 -2.62 -6.94
C LYS A 148 12.90 -3.05 -6.61
N LYS A 149 13.65 -2.25 -5.84
CA LYS A 149 15.00 -2.60 -5.35
C LYS A 149 15.01 -3.83 -4.44
N LEU A 150 13.92 -4.09 -3.74
CA LEU A 150 13.74 -5.30 -2.94
C LEU A 150 13.52 -6.55 -3.83
N GLY A 151 13.32 -6.39 -5.13
CA GLY A 151 12.96 -7.46 -6.07
C GLY A 151 11.45 -7.70 -6.16
N ARG A 152 10.63 -6.80 -5.61
CA ARG A 152 9.18 -6.86 -5.74
C ARG A 152 8.76 -6.19 -7.04
N ASP A 153 8.27 -6.94 -8.00
CA ASP A 153 7.77 -6.40 -9.26
C ASP A 153 6.33 -5.88 -9.11
N PRO A 154 5.95 -4.83 -9.86
CA PRO A 154 4.57 -4.39 -9.90
C PRO A 154 3.71 -5.33 -10.75
N THR A 155 2.41 -5.39 -10.43
CA THR A 155 1.42 -5.99 -11.31
C THR A 155 0.87 -4.94 -12.28
N LEU A 156 0.52 -5.36 -13.51
CA LEU A 156 0.04 -4.45 -14.56
C LEU A 156 -1.39 -4.76 -15.02
N HIS A 157 -2.10 -5.65 -14.33
CA HIS A 157 -3.43 -6.09 -14.74
C HIS A 157 -4.49 -4.97 -14.70
N HIS A 158 -4.31 -3.95 -13.86
CA HIS A 158 -5.20 -2.80 -13.81
C HIS A 158 -5.20 -1.94 -15.10
N ALA A 159 -4.18 -2.07 -15.95
CA ALA A 159 -4.12 -1.40 -17.25
C ALA A 159 -4.79 -2.20 -18.37
N GLU A 160 -5.26 -3.42 -18.11
CA GLU A 160 -5.91 -4.25 -19.10
C GLU A 160 -7.21 -3.62 -19.59
N LYS A 161 -7.44 -3.68 -20.91
CA LYS A 161 -8.62 -3.07 -21.55
C LYS A 161 -9.83 -3.99 -21.44
N ILE A 162 -10.24 -4.26 -20.20
CA ILE A 162 -11.41 -5.09 -19.88
C ILE A 162 -12.34 -4.36 -18.91
N ALA A 163 -13.58 -4.83 -18.82
CA ALA A 163 -14.57 -4.27 -17.91
C ALA A 163 -14.08 -4.37 -16.45
N GLY A 164 -14.17 -3.27 -15.71
CA GLY A 164 -13.72 -3.18 -14.32
C GLY A 164 -12.26 -2.80 -14.13
N GLU A 165 -11.44 -2.83 -15.20
CA GLU A 165 -10.05 -2.38 -15.23
C GLU A 165 -9.89 -1.16 -16.17
N ASN A 166 -8.81 -1.11 -16.92
CA ASN A 166 -8.47 -0.01 -17.86
C ASN A 166 -8.07 1.29 -17.14
N ARG A 167 -7.33 1.15 -16.03
CA ARG A 167 -6.75 2.30 -15.31
C ARG A 167 -5.61 2.88 -16.13
N GLU A 168 -5.46 4.20 -16.09
CA GLU A 168 -4.33 4.85 -16.73
C GLU A 168 -3.02 4.49 -16.03
N LEU A 169 -2.12 3.87 -16.77
CA LEU A 169 -0.80 3.46 -16.28
C LEU A 169 0.18 4.63 -16.48
N LEU A 170 0.56 5.28 -15.38
CA LEU A 170 1.49 6.41 -15.39
C LEU A 170 2.95 5.97 -15.53
N ASP A 171 3.29 4.82 -14.96
CA ASP A 171 4.64 4.26 -15.02
C ASP A 171 4.58 2.73 -14.90
N SER A 172 4.82 2.04 -16.00
CA SER A 172 4.77 0.57 -16.05
C SER A 172 5.92 -0.11 -15.30
N LYS A 173 7.07 0.55 -15.15
CA LYS A 173 8.22 -0.01 -14.42
C LYS A 173 8.01 0.04 -12.91
N LEU A 174 7.17 0.97 -12.46
CA LEU A 174 6.92 1.24 -11.05
C LEU A 174 5.49 0.87 -10.62
N GLY A 175 4.62 0.43 -11.54
CA GLY A 175 3.23 0.07 -11.23
C GLY A 175 2.41 1.23 -10.67
N LEU A 176 2.64 2.45 -11.22
CA LEU A 176 1.91 3.64 -10.82
C LEU A 176 0.71 3.86 -11.74
N TYR A 177 -0.45 4.08 -11.13
CA TYR A 177 -1.72 4.26 -11.82
C TYR A 177 -2.42 5.55 -11.41
N ARG A 178 -3.13 6.16 -12.34
CA ARG A 178 -4.17 7.14 -12.04
C ARG A 178 -5.52 6.45 -11.91
N PHE A 179 -6.18 6.69 -10.79
CA PHE A 179 -7.54 6.20 -10.55
C PHE A 179 -8.38 7.26 -9.83
N ASP A 180 -9.02 8.11 -10.62
CA ASP A 180 -9.73 9.30 -10.13
C ASP A 180 -11.08 8.97 -9.44
N GLU A 181 -11.59 7.75 -9.60
CA GLU A 181 -12.82 7.30 -8.95
C GLU A 181 -12.62 6.86 -7.50
N LEU A 182 -11.36 6.65 -7.04
CA LEU A 182 -11.08 6.34 -5.65
C LEU A 182 -11.44 7.52 -4.74
N LEU A 183 -12.61 7.42 -4.12
CA LEU A 183 -13.23 8.51 -3.35
C LEU A 183 -12.28 9.06 -2.29
N VAL A 184 -11.59 8.19 -1.56
CA VAL A 184 -10.71 8.59 -0.47
C VAL A 184 -9.55 9.43 -1.01
N LEU A 185 -8.90 9.00 -2.11
CA LEU A 185 -7.78 9.74 -2.69
C LEU A 185 -8.19 11.11 -3.23
N ARG A 186 -9.32 11.15 -3.98
CA ARG A 186 -9.80 12.41 -4.59
C ARG A 186 -10.33 13.43 -3.61
N LYS A 187 -10.86 13.00 -2.44
CA LYS A 187 -11.41 13.89 -1.40
C LYS A 187 -10.37 14.31 -0.36
N THR A 188 -9.25 13.64 -0.31
CA THR A 188 -8.15 13.99 0.60
C THR A 188 -7.38 15.20 0.08
N LYS A 189 -7.06 16.16 0.97
CA LYS A 189 -6.41 17.43 0.66
C LYS A 189 -4.92 17.46 1.01
N ILE A 190 -4.39 16.38 1.54
CA ILE A 190 -2.95 16.14 1.74
C ILE A 190 -2.46 15.16 0.67
N PRO A 191 -1.14 14.99 0.44
CA PRO A 191 -0.64 13.94 -0.45
C PRO A 191 -1.25 12.59 -0.11
N ALA A 192 -1.80 11.88 -1.09
CA ALA A 192 -2.57 10.66 -0.85
C ALA A 192 -2.26 9.58 -1.87
N ILE A 193 -1.94 8.39 -1.39
CA ILE A 193 -1.70 7.21 -2.19
C ILE A 193 -2.44 6.00 -1.62
N LEU A 194 -2.81 5.06 -2.49
CA LEU A 194 -3.26 3.73 -2.11
C LEU A 194 -2.24 2.73 -2.63
N LEU A 195 -1.74 1.90 -1.73
CA LEU A 195 -0.82 0.81 -2.04
C LEU A 195 -1.55 -0.52 -1.94
N GLU A 196 -1.67 -1.21 -3.05
CA GLU A 196 -1.95 -2.65 -3.10
C GLU A 196 -0.63 -3.39 -2.87
N VAL A 197 -0.49 -4.03 -1.73
CA VAL A 197 0.77 -4.68 -1.30
C VAL A 197 1.08 -5.93 -2.11
N GLY A 198 0.02 -6.63 -2.55
CA GLY A 198 0.08 -7.83 -3.36
C GLY A 198 -1.31 -8.35 -3.68
N VAL A 199 -1.39 -9.34 -4.54
CA VAL A 199 -2.62 -9.93 -5.07
C VAL A 199 -2.96 -11.21 -4.31
N ILE A 200 -3.91 -11.16 -3.36
CA ILE A 200 -4.21 -12.30 -2.46
C ILE A 200 -5.00 -13.44 -3.11
N VAL A 201 -5.46 -13.27 -4.34
CA VAL A 201 -6.06 -14.37 -5.12
C VAL A 201 -5.02 -15.14 -5.93
N ASP A 202 -3.77 -14.69 -6.04
CA ASP A 202 -2.66 -15.50 -6.53
C ASP A 202 -2.00 -16.23 -5.34
N GLU A 203 -2.02 -17.57 -5.36
CA GLU A 203 -1.54 -18.39 -4.24
C GLU A 203 -0.08 -18.10 -3.83
N GLN A 204 0.79 -17.77 -4.80
CA GLN A 204 2.20 -17.47 -4.51
C GLN A 204 2.37 -16.06 -3.96
N ASP A 205 1.59 -15.13 -4.46
CA ASP A 205 1.65 -13.74 -3.99
C ASP A 205 1.04 -13.61 -2.60
N GLU A 206 -0.10 -14.27 -2.35
CA GLU A 206 -0.68 -14.34 -1.01
C GLU A 206 0.30 -14.98 -0.01
N ALA A 207 0.96 -16.09 -0.39
CA ALA A 207 1.99 -16.70 0.45
C ALA A 207 3.16 -15.74 0.73
N TYR A 208 3.54 -14.92 -0.25
CA TYR A 208 4.58 -13.92 -0.10
C TYR A 208 4.19 -12.85 0.92
N VAL A 209 3.02 -12.21 0.77
CA VAL A 209 2.56 -11.15 1.68
C VAL A 209 2.15 -11.68 3.06
N ALA A 210 1.74 -12.93 3.16
CA ALA A 210 1.46 -13.59 4.44
C ALA A 210 2.72 -13.89 5.26
N THR A 211 3.88 -13.96 4.63
CA THR A 211 5.15 -14.30 5.31
C THR A 211 5.70 -13.10 6.06
N LYS A 212 5.88 -13.21 7.37
CA LYS A 212 6.35 -12.11 8.25
C LYS A 212 7.66 -11.49 7.76
N THR A 213 8.62 -12.30 7.34
CA THR A 213 9.92 -11.82 6.84
C THR A 213 9.77 -10.96 5.60
N ASN A 214 8.90 -11.36 4.65
CA ASN A 214 8.66 -10.61 3.43
C ASN A 214 7.92 -9.30 3.73
N ARG A 215 6.92 -9.34 4.62
CA ARG A 215 6.24 -8.11 5.07
C ARG A 215 7.22 -7.14 5.73
N ALA A 216 8.08 -7.63 6.63
CA ALA A 216 9.09 -6.79 7.27
C ALA A 216 10.02 -6.14 6.25
N ALA A 217 10.46 -6.86 5.23
CA ALA A 217 11.30 -6.32 4.17
C ALA A 217 10.59 -5.25 3.33
N MET A 218 9.30 -5.46 2.99
CA MET A 218 8.50 -4.45 2.30
C MET A 218 8.26 -3.21 3.17
N ILE A 219 7.98 -3.39 4.45
CA ILE A 219 7.80 -2.30 5.42
C ILE A 219 9.11 -1.50 5.56
N ASP A 220 10.26 -2.15 5.67
CA ASP A 220 11.57 -1.49 5.69
C ASP A 220 11.83 -0.68 4.41
N ALA A 221 11.39 -1.19 3.25
CA ALA A 221 11.49 -0.48 1.99
C ALA A 221 10.62 0.78 1.96
N ILE A 222 9.38 0.70 2.50
CA ILE A 222 8.47 1.84 2.61
C ILE A 222 9.04 2.90 3.56
N VAL A 223 9.48 2.51 4.76
CA VAL A 223 10.05 3.46 5.73
C VAL A 223 11.27 4.17 5.14
N LYS A 224 12.20 3.44 4.51
CA LYS A 224 13.35 4.03 3.83
C LYS A 224 12.96 4.99 2.70
N ALA A 225 11.85 4.74 2.01
CA ALA A 225 11.35 5.66 0.98
C ALA A 225 10.89 6.99 1.60
N LEU A 226 10.32 6.94 2.80
CA LEU A 226 9.85 8.13 3.52
C LEU A 226 11.00 8.89 4.20
N ASP A 227 12.03 8.19 4.67
CA ASP A 227 13.24 8.81 5.24
C ASP A 227 14.05 9.61 4.20
N ASP A 228 14.00 9.21 2.93
CA ASP A 228 14.75 9.84 1.84
C ASP A 228 14.00 11.02 1.20
N ASN A 229 12.74 11.29 1.58
CA ASN A 229 11.84 12.26 0.96
C ASN A 229 11.67 13.50 1.85
#